data_01478d935dfb646f98dc9ac04e83869c
#
_entry.id   01478d935dfb646f98dc9ac04e83869c
#
_cell.length_a   1.000
_cell.length_b   1.000
_cell.length_c   1.000
_cell.angle_alpha   90.00
_cell.angle_beta   90.00
_cell.angle_gamma   90.00
#
_symmetry.space_group_name_H-M   'P 1'
#
loop_
_entity.id
_entity.type
_entity.pdbx_description
1 polymer ?
#
loop_
_entity_poly.entity_id
_entity_poly.type
_entity_poly.pdbx_seq_one_letter_code
_entity_poly.pdbx_strand_id
1 'polypeptide(L)'
;VSKLFVSWILVXXXXRKRILVISSKRPFPVQDGASIRTSQMIRMLSQIFEVDLVYTCNPYKTFADLTELRCFCRQISEFLEPKWKCVLRALLGFFKSRPLQCSYFYSPRMMSYIQEHLSLYDYVFCNNIRTVPYVDGSKCNKIIDYVDAISMNYIGASLKANWIWRLVYKFEANRLISYENKVLKSFDKFIIISDVDRQFILRHADLEISNKHIEVIGNSVDFDDQLIIPNDSRNIVFVGSMFYEPNIVAVTTFVRYVLPLILLLDSSVRFYIVGSRPSASVCRLASEHVIITGFVDDPKFYLKKASVVVVPMYSGAGVQNKIIEAMSIGCCVVTTEIGAEGLEGIVDGEHIFIRTDFQKMADTIIKLMDDRSLREKIGKQAKKYIADNLTFDHIYDKFKKVFYDFD
;
A
#
# COMPACT_ATOMS: atom_id res chain seq x y z
N VAL A 1 -7.80 8.38 -47.35
CA VAL A 1 -7.67 7.12 -46.58
C VAL A 1 -6.19 6.77 -46.41
N SER A 2 -5.31 6.98 -47.40
CA SER A 2 -3.88 6.59 -47.33
C SER A 2 -3.03 7.47 -46.38
N LYS A 3 -3.31 8.77 -46.26
CA LYS A 3 -2.51 9.68 -45.39
C LYS A 3 -2.79 9.52 -43.89
N LEU A 4 -4.00 9.14 -43.54
CA LEU A 4 -4.36 8.86 -42.14
C LEU A 4 -3.76 7.54 -41.66
N PHE A 5 -3.63 6.55 -42.53
CA PHE A 5 -3.04 5.25 -42.22
C PHE A 5 -1.52 5.37 -42.00
N VAL A 6 -0.85 6.22 -42.79
CA VAL A 6 0.61 6.47 -42.65
C VAL A 6 0.91 7.27 -41.38
N SER A 7 0.01 8.20 -41.01
CA SER A 7 0.13 8.96 -39.75
C SER A 7 -0.01 8.05 -38.52
N TRP A 8 -0.91 7.05 -38.56
CA TRP A 8 -1.11 6.08 -37.49
C TRP A 8 0.10 5.15 -37.32
N ILE A 9 0.73 4.76 -38.43
CA ILE A 9 1.93 3.89 -38.44
C ILE A 9 3.16 4.67 -37.96
N LEU A 10 3.24 5.98 -38.24
CA LEU A 10 4.35 6.84 -37.79
C LEU A 10 4.29 7.16 -36.25
N VAL A 11 3.13 7.18 -35.74
CA VAL A 11 2.94 7.35 -34.29
C VAL A 11 3.35 6.11 -33.45
N UNK A 12 3.42 5.13 -34.04
CA UNK A 12 3.70 3.93 -33.42
C UNK A 12 5.13 3.61 -33.37
N UNK A 13 5.66 4.10 -33.94
CA UNK A 13 6.96 3.85 -34.02
C UNK A 13 7.79 4.69 -33.13
N UNK A 14 7.31 5.25 -32.52
CA UNK A 14 8.01 5.86 -31.70
C UNK A 14 8.41 4.90 -30.79
N UNK A 15 9.17 4.39 -30.82
CA UNK A 15 9.62 3.61 -30.00
C UNK A 15 9.28 4.13 -28.79
N ARG A 16 8.60 3.49 -28.17
CA ARG A 16 8.28 3.83 -26.79
C ARG A 16 9.58 3.94 -26.01
N LYS A 17 9.74 5.00 -25.29
CA LYS A 17 10.86 5.19 -24.35
C LYS A 17 10.93 4.01 -23.38
N ARG A 18 12.13 3.61 -23.01
CA ARG A 18 12.36 2.43 -22.16
C ARG A 18 12.57 2.85 -20.70
N ILE A 19 11.89 2.14 -19.79
CA ILE A 19 12.03 2.39 -18.36
C ILE A 19 12.46 1.12 -17.62
N LEU A 20 13.47 1.26 -16.74
CA LEU A 20 13.87 0.18 -15.84
C LEU A 20 13.18 0.37 -14.49
N VAL A 21 12.35 -0.58 -14.11
CA VAL A 21 11.70 -0.60 -12.79
C VAL A 21 12.54 -1.46 -11.85
N ILE A 22 12.96 -0.86 -10.74
CA ILE A 22 13.78 -1.53 -9.71
C ILE A 22 12.92 -1.73 -8.46
N SER A 23 12.74 -2.98 -8.05
CA SER A 23 11.96 -3.32 -6.85
C SER A 23 12.80 -4.10 -5.84
N SER A 24 12.60 -3.82 -4.56
CA SER A 24 13.27 -4.52 -3.45
C SER A 24 12.64 -5.87 -3.12
N LYS A 25 11.51 -6.21 -3.75
CA LYS A 25 10.76 -7.45 -3.55
C LYS A 25 10.09 -7.86 -4.86
N ARG A 26 9.76 -9.16 -4.95
CA ARG A 26 8.92 -9.65 -6.04
C ARG A 26 7.53 -9.00 -5.96
N PRO A 27 7.03 -8.39 -7.05
CA PRO A 27 5.71 -7.74 -7.03
C PRO A 27 4.53 -8.72 -7.15
N PHE A 28 4.74 -9.94 -7.65
CA PHE A 28 3.69 -10.95 -7.83
C PHE A 28 4.10 -12.29 -7.21
N PRO A 29 3.14 -13.11 -6.73
CA PRO A 29 1.70 -12.79 -6.61
C PRO A 29 1.46 -11.68 -5.57
N VAL A 30 0.39 -10.93 -5.77
CA VAL A 30 0.01 -9.84 -4.87
C VAL A 30 -0.40 -10.42 -3.51
N GLN A 31 0.31 -10.06 -2.44
CA GLN A 31 0.12 -10.64 -1.10
C GLN A 31 0.00 -9.59 0.02
N ASP A 32 0.45 -8.38 -0.25
CA ASP A 32 0.49 -7.29 0.75
C ASP A 32 0.38 -5.93 0.06
N GLY A 33 0.21 -4.87 0.86
CA GLY A 33 0.08 -3.51 0.34
C GLY A 33 1.23 -3.08 -0.55
N ALA A 34 2.45 -3.52 -0.25
CA ALA A 34 3.63 -3.16 -1.05
C ALA A 34 3.59 -3.84 -2.42
N SER A 35 3.15 -5.10 -2.50
CA SER A 35 3.01 -5.80 -3.78
C SER A 35 1.83 -5.25 -4.60
N ILE A 36 0.72 -4.86 -3.96
CA ILE A 36 -0.39 -4.15 -4.61
C ILE A 36 0.16 -2.89 -5.28
N ARG A 37 0.84 -2.04 -4.51
CA ARG A 37 1.42 -0.78 -5.00
C ARG A 37 2.35 -1.00 -6.18
N THR A 38 3.33 -1.90 -6.02
CA THR A 38 4.34 -2.15 -7.06
C THR A 38 3.69 -2.66 -8.35
N SER A 39 2.73 -3.58 -8.25
CA SER A 39 2.04 -4.13 -9.41
C SER A 39 1.23 -3.05 -10.15
N GLN A 40 0.56 -2.17 -9.42
CA GLN A 40 -0.19 -1.05 -10.00
C GLN A 40 0.74 -0.05 -10.70
N MET A 41 1.89 0.28 -10.10
CA MET A 41 2.89 1.15 -10.74
C MET A 41 3.41 0.54 -12.05
N ILE A 42 3.73 -0.76 -12.05
CA ILE A 42 4.19 -1.47 -13.25
C ILE A 42 3.10 -1.41 -14.35
N ARG A 43 1.85 -1.68 -13.97
CA ARG A 43 0.70 -1.64 -14.91
C ARG A 43 0.53 -0.23 -15.51
N MET A 44 0.63 0.82 -14.70
CA MET A 44 0.54 2.22 -15.19
C MET A 44 1.72 2.57 -16.08
N LEU A 45 2.96 2.23 -15.68
CA LEU A 45 4.15 2.49 -16.47
C LEU A 45 4.10 1.79 -17.84
N SER A 46 3.55 0.57 -17.91
CA SER A 46 3.43 -0.19 -19.16
C SER A 46 2.48 0.47 -20.18
N GLN A 47 1.60 1.38 -19.75
CA GLN A 47 0.76 2.15 -20.67
C GLN A 47 1.56 3.27 -21.38
N ILE A 48 2.68 3.71 -20.77
CA ILE A 48 3.48 4.84 -21.24
C ILE A 48 4.79 4.38 -21.88
N PHE A 49 5.45 3.37 -21.27
CA PHE A 49 6.82 2.95 -21.58
C PHE A 49 6.91 1.47 -21.94
N GLU A 50 8.04 1.08 -22.56
CA GLU A 50 8.49 -0.31 -22.57
C GLU A 50 9.16 -0.59 -21.22
N VAL A 51 8.56 -1.46 -20.41
CA VAL A 51 8.99 -1.71 -19.03
C VAL A 51 9.90 -2.93 -18.97
N ASP A 52 11.08 -2.77 -18.39
CA ASP A 52 11.91 -3.89 -17.90
C ASP A 52 11.92 -3.84 -16.38
N LEU A 53 11.81 -5.01 -15.74
CA LEU A 53 11.70 -5.13 -14.29
C LEU A 53 12.86 -5.92 -13.71
N VAL A 54 13.49 -5.37 -12.67
CA VAL A 54 14.50 -6.09 -11.88
C VAL A 54 14.09 -6.09 -10.40
N TYR A 55 14.25 -7.22 -9.74
CA TYR A 55 13.92 -7.32 -8.31
C TYR A 55 14.72 -8.40 -7.59
N THR A 56 14.79 -8.25 -6.25
CA THR A 56 15.37 -9.28 -5.38
C THR A 56 14.28 -10.17 -4.81
N CYS A 57 14.60 -11.44 -4.59
CA CYS A 57 13.71 -12.37 -3.91
C CYS A 57 14.47 -13.43 -3.12
N ASN A 58 13.78 -14.05 -2.17
CA ASN A 58 14.32 -15.14 -1.37
C ASN A 58 14.29 -16.44 -2.18
N PRO A 59 15.41 -17.17 -2.32
CA PRO A 59 15.46 -18.42 -3.10
C PRO A 59 14.57 -19.54 -2.54
N TYR A 60 14.15 -19.46 -1.27
CA TYR A 60 13.30 -20.47 -0.64
C TYR A 60 11.81 -20.22 -0.81
N LYS A 61 11.42 -19.15 -1.52
CA LYS A 61 10.01 -18.94 -1.86
C LYS A 61 9.70 -19.67 -3.18
N THR A 62 8.62 -20.40 -3.19
CA THR A 62 8.11 -21.18 -4.36
C THR A 62 8.07 -20.31 -5.61
N PHE A 63 8.32 -20.95 -6.74
CA PHE A 63 8.24 -20.31 -8.06
C PHE A 63 6.87 -19.66 -8.23
N ALA A 64 6.83 -18.36 -8.37
CA ALA A 64 5.59 -17.65 -8.66
C ALA A 64 5.33 -17.72 -10.16
N ASP A 65 4.06 -17.83 -10.52
CA ASP A 65 3.65 -17.65 -11.90
C ASP A 65 3.90 -16.19 -12.30
N LEU A 66 4.72 -15.99 -13.31
CA LEU A 66 5.06 -14.66 -13.84
C LEU A 66 4.22 -14.31 -15.08
N THR A 67 3.23 -15.12 -15.44
CA THR A 67 2.41 -14.90 -16.65
C THR A 67 1.79 -13.51 -16.64
N GLU A 68 1.21 -13.12 -15.51
CA GLU A 68 0.59 -11.79 -15.38
C GLU A 68 1.62 -10.64 -15.54
N LEU A 69 2.81 -10.78 -14.94
CA LEU A 69 3.88 -9.78 -15.08
C LEU A 69 4.36 -9.63 -16.52
N ARG A 70 4.39 -10.74 -17.26
CA ARG A 70 4.83 -10.76 -18.67
C ARG A 70 3.87 -10.02 -19.60
N CYS A 71 2.64 -9.75 -19.15
CA CYS A 71 1.70 -8.89 -19.90
C CYS A 71 2.10 -7.41 -19.84
N PHE A 72 2.88 -7.02 -18.82
CA PHE A 72 3.24 -5.62 -18.57
C PHE A 72 4.73 -5.34 -18.77
N CYS A 73 5.58 -6.36 -18.68
CA CYS A 73 7.04 -6.19 -18.73
C CYS A 73 7.62 -6.92 -19.94
N ARG A 74 8.45 -6.21 -20.69
CA ARG A 74 9.20 -6.77 -21.82
C ARG A 74 10.24 -7.80 -21.34
N GLN A 75 10.95 -7.44 -20.25
CA GLN A 75 11.97 -8.31 -19.64
C GLN A 75 11.83 -8.28 -18.13
N ILE A 76 12.06 -9.44 -17.51
CA ILE A 76 12.03 -9.59 -16.04
C ILE A 76 13.32 -10.29 -15.62
N SER A 77 14.08 -9.66 -14.72
CA SER A 77 15.32 -10.22 -14.17
C SER A 77 15.22 -10.34 -12.65
N GLU A 78 15.37 -11.57 -12.16
CA GLU A 78 15.21 -11.92 -10.75
C GLU A 78 16.55 -12.22 -10.11
N PHE A 79 16.81 -11.63 -8.95
CA PHE A 79 18.07 -11.79 -8.21
C PHE A 79 17.82 -12.47 -6.86
N LEU A 80 18.31 -13.70 -6.73
CA LEU A 80 18.08 -14.52 -5.54
C LEU A 80 19.04 -14.10 -4.41
N GLU A 81 18.47 -13.68 -3.27
CA GLU A 81 19.21 -13.22 -2.10
C GLU A 81 18.78 -14.00 -0.85
N PRO A 82 19.61 -14.91 -0.35
CA PRO A 82 19.32 -15.63 0.89
C PRO A 82 19.23 -14.67 2.08
N LYS A 83 18.25 -14.88 2.95
CA LYS A 83 17.98 -14.02 4.12
C LYS A 83 19.23 -13.79 5.00
N TRP A 84 20.06 -14.83 5.21
CA TRP A 84 21.24 -14.69 6.05
C TRP A 84 22.25 -13.67 5.50
N LYS A 85 22.40 -13.60 4.16
CA LYS A 85 23.23 -12.58 3.52
C LYS A 85 22.66 -11.17 3.69
N CYS A 86 21.31 -11.07 3.63
CA CYS A 86 20.61 -9.78 3.84
C CYS A 86 20.84 -9.28 5.27
N VAL A 87 20.72 -10.18 6.27
CA VAL A 87 20.94 -9.86 7.69
C VAL A 87 22.41 -9.41 7.90
N LEU A 88 23.36 -10.16 7.35
CA LEU A 88 24.78 -9.82 7.47
C LEU A 88 25.07 -8.43 6.88
N ARG A 89 24.52 -8.13 5.69
CA ARG A 89 24.67 -6.80 5.07
C ARG A 89 24.02 -5.70 5.91
N ALA A 90 22.88 -5.97 6.54
CA ALA A 90 22.24 -4.98 7.44
C ALA A 90 23.14 -4.70 8.65
N LEU A 91 23.70 -5.74 9.28
CA LEU A 91 24.63 -5.58 10.42
C LEU A 91 25.86 -4.75 10.02
N LEU A 92 26.47 -5.07 8.88
CA LEU A 92 27.62 -4.31 8.35
C LEU A 92 27.20 -2.88 7.95
N GLY A 93 25.95 -2.71 7.53
CA GLY A 93 25.36 -1.42 7.16
C GLY A 93 25.19 -0.47 8.36
N PHE A 94 25.21 -0.99 9.59
CA PHE A 94 25.15 -0.17 10.80
C PHE A 94 26.30 0.85 10.84
N PHE A 95 27.45 0.45 10.33
CA PHE A 95 28.65 1.30 10.27
C PHE A 95 28.74 2.18 9.01
N LYS A 96 27.73 2.10 8.14
CA LYS A 96 27.68 2.89 6.90
C LYS A 96 26.64 4.00 7.03
N SER A 97 26.71 5.00 6.17
CA SER A 97 25.74 6.12 6.14
C SER A 97 24.36 5.72 5.59
N ARG A 98 24.23 4.55 4.98
CA ARG A 98 22.95 4.07 4.42
C ARG A 98 22.03 3.51 5.50
N PRO A 99 20.72 3.74 5.41
CA PRO A 99 19.76 3.08 6.30
C PRO A 99 19.89 1.56 6.26
N LEU A 100 19.62 0.92 7.40
CA LEU A 100 19.76 -0.55 7.55
C LEU A 100 18.96 -1.32 6.52
N GLN A 101 17.73 -0.86 6.23
CA GLN A 101 16.90 -1.54 5.25
C GLN A 101 17.43 -1.40 3.82
N CYS A 102 18.10 -0.29 3.47
CA CYS A 102 18.75 -0.17 2.16
C CYS A 102 19.91 -1.17 2.04
N SER A 103 20.63 -1.43 3.14
CA SER A 103 21.69 -2.44 3.19
C SER A 103 21.12 -3.87 3.16
N TYR A 104 20.02 -4.11 3.86
CA TYR A 104 19.34 -5.42 3.90
C TYR A 104 18.89 -5.88 2.51
N PHE A 105 18.23 -4.98 1.75
CA PHE A 105 17.67 -5.31 0.43
C PHE A 105 18.66 -5.17 -0.73
N TYR A 106 19.90 -4.80 -0.46
CA TYR A 106 20.93 -4.60 -1.49
C TYR A 106 21.45 -5.94 -2.02
N SER A 107 21.53 -6.07 -3.36
CA SER A 107 22.13 -7.22 -4.05
C SER A 107 23.30 -6.75 -4.92
N PRO A 108 24.54 -7.19 -4.63
CA PRO A 108 25.68 -6.85 -5.51
C PRO A 108 25.49 -7.33 -6.95
N ARG A 109 24.88 -8.52 -7.14
CA ARG A 109 24.62 -9.07 -8.48
C ARG A 109 23.66 -8.18 -9.26
N MET A 110 22.58 -7.73 -8.60
CA MET A 110 21.59 -6.81 -9.22
C MET A 110 22.25 -5.46 -9.52
N MET A 111 23.14 -4.98 -8.63
CA MET A 111 23.89 -3.74 -8.86
C MET A 111 24.76 -3.84 -10.11
N SER A 112 25.55 -4.92 -10.25
CA SER A 112 26.40 -5.13 -11.46
C SER A 112 25.55 -5.16 -12.73
N TYR A 113 24.46 -5.90 -12.69
CA TYR A 113 23.52 -5.99 -13.84
C TYR A 113 22.98 -4.61 -14.22
N ILE A 114 22.51 -3.83 -13.23
CA ILE A 114 21.95 -2.50 -13.48
C ILE A 114 23.03 -1.58 -14.08
N GLN A 115 24.23 -1.55 -13.51
CA GLN A 115 25.32 -0.71 -14.01
C GLN A 115 25.67 -1.04 -15.47
N GLU A 116 25.67 -2.32 -15.83
CA GLU A 116 25.97 -2.78 -17.19
C GLU A 116 24.90 -2.38 -18.21
N HIS A 117 23.63 -2.33 -17.78
CA HIS A 117 22.50 -2.13 -18.69
C HIS A 117 21.85 -0.74 -18.59
N LEU A 118 22.26 0.09 -17.64
CA LEU A 118 21.59 1.36 -17.32
C LEU A 118 21.50 2.31 -18.53
N SER A 119 22.51 2.32 -19.39
CA SER A 119 22.57 3.16 -20.59
C SER A 119 21.51 2.79 -21.66
N LEU A 120 20.86 1.65 -21.51
CA LEU A 120 19.80 1.20 -22.43
C LEU A 120 18.43 1.82 -22.13
N TYR A 121 18.32 2.56 -21.03
CA TYR A 121 17.05 3.09 -20.52
C TYR A 121 17.03 4.61 -20.53
N ASP A 122 15.91 5.16 -20.95
CA ASP A 122 15.62 6.61 -20.89
C ASP A 122 15.34 7.05 -19.46
N TYR A 123 14.71 6.16 -18.69
CA TYR A 123 14.27 6.42 -17.31
C TYR A 123 14.53 5.24 -16.41
N VAL A 124 14.68 5.55 -15.11
CA VAL A 124 14.72 4.53 -14.06
C VAL A 124 13.65 4.87 -13.01
N PHE A 125 12.85 3.89 -12.65
CA PHE A 125 11.81 4.00 -11.63
C PHE A 125 12.22 3.17 -10.41
N CYS A 126 12.48 3.86 -9.31
CA CYS A 126 12.84 3.25 -8.03
C CYS A 126 11.58 3.05 -7.18
N ASN A 127 11.26 1.79 -6.89
CA ASN A 127 10.17 1.45 -5.98
C ASN A 127 10.69 1.46 -4.54
N ASN A 128 10.45 2.53 -3.85
CA ASN A 128 10.88 2.95 -2.50
C ASN A 128 12.39 3.22 -2.34
N ILE A 129 12.75 3.81 -1.21
CA ILE A 129 14.13 4.26 -0.93
C ILE A 129 15.14 3.10 -0.86
N ARG A 130 14.68 1.86 -0.68
CA ARG A 130 15.56 0.67 -0.63
C ARG A 130 16.28 0.42 -1.95
N THR A 131 15.70 0.91 -3.06
CA THR A 131 16.25 0.71 -4.41
C THR A 131 17.14 1.86 -4.89
N VAL A 132 17.15 2.97 -4.18
CA VAL A 132 17.97 4.14 -4.49
C VAL A 132 19.46 3.81 -4.65
N PRO A 133 20.07 2.93 -3.80
CA PRO A 133 21.51 2.62 -3.95
C PRO A 133 21.92 2.10 -5.32
N TYR A 134 21.00 1.55 -6.11
CA TYR A 134 21.30 0.98 -7.43
C TYR A 134 21.53 2.06 -8.51
N VAL A 135 21.03 3.29 -8.27
CA VAL A 135 21.14 4.40 -9.24
C VAL A 135 21.82 5.63 -8.65
N ASP A 136 22.38 5.50 -7.45
CA ASP A 136 23.08 6.59 -6.77
C ASP A 136 24.31 7.00 -7.60
N GLY A 137 24.42 8.29 -7.89
CA GLY A 137 25.52 8.84 -8.71
C GLY A 137 25.35 8.68 -10.23
N SER A 138 24.30 8.00 -10.71
CA SER A 138 24.04 7.88 -12.15
C SER A 138 23.43 9.18 -12.72
N LYS A 139 23.62 9.37 -14.04
CA LYS A 139 23.12 10.55 -14.78
C LYS A 139 21.77 10.30 -15.50
N CYS A 140 21.16 9.12 -15.32
CA CYS A 140 19.87 8.81 -15.93
C CYS A 140 18.73 9.63 -15.28
N ASN A 141 17.63 9.76 -15.98
CA ASN A 141 16.39 10.37 -15.43
C ASN A 141 15.80 9.44 -14.36
N LYS A 142 15.72 9.92 -13.14
CA LYS A 142 15.37 9.12 -11.95
C LYS A 142 14.02 9.53 -11.38
N ILE A 143 13.15 8.55 -11.27
CA ILE A 143 11.82 8.70 -10.67
C ILE A 143 11.77 7.80 -9.44
N ILE A 144 11.26 8.30 -8.33
CA ILE A 144 11.04 7.49 -7.13
C ILE A 144 9.57 7.49 -6.74
N ASP A 145 9.06 6.30 -6.45
CA ASP A 145 7.86 6.14 -5.62
C ASP A 145 8.35 5.85 -4.20
N TYR A 146 8.23 6.81 -3.31
CA TYR A 146 8.59 6.61 -1.90
C TYR A 146 7.75 5.50 -1.26
N VAL A 147 6.56 5.27 -1.79
CA VAL A 147 5.48 4.46 -1.23
C VAL A 147 4.93 5.16 0.02
N ASP A 148 5.67 5.13 1.13
CA ASP A 148 5.34 5.82 2.39
C ASP A 148 6.58 6.55 2.95
N ALA A 149 6.36 7.42 3.93
CA ALA A 149 7.44 8.06 4.68
C ALA A 149 7.98 7.04 5.71
N ILE A 150 8.96 6.25 5.31
CA ILE A 150 9.50 5.17 6.14
C ILE A 150 10.04 5.72 7.48
N SER A 151 10.65 6.89 7.46
CA SER A 151 11.15 7.56 8.67
C SER A 151 10.01 7.82 9.68
N MET A 152 8.83 8.23 9.20
CA MET A 152 7.63 8.43 10.04
C MET A 152 7.23 7.13 10.75
N ASN A 153 7.27 6.01 10.02
CA ASN A 153 6.94 4.70 10.57
C ASN A 153 7.92 4.30 11.69
N TYR A 154 9.21 4.61 11.53
CA TYR A 154 10.24 4.33 12.54
C TYR A 154 10.06 5.23 13.78
N ILE A 155 9.68 6.48 13.60
CA ILE A 155 9.34 7.39 14.71
C ILE A 155 8.14 6.82 15.48
N GLY A 156 7.07 6.45 14.79
CA GLY A 156 5.89 5.84 15.40
C GLY A 156 6.22 4.55 16.18
N ALA A 157 7.06 3.69 15.59
CA ALA A 157 7.52 2.45 16.25
C ALA A 157 8.35 2.76 17.51
N SER A 158 9.16 3.83 17.49
CA SER A 158 9.99 4.20 18.64
C SER A 158 9.16 4.58 19.87
N LEU A 159 7.97 5.15 19.67
CA LEU A 159 7.09 5.58 20.77
C LEU A 159 6.50 4.37 21.54
N LYS A 160 6.35 3.23 20.85
CA LYS A 160 5.73 2.01 21.40
C LYS A 160 6.76 0.98 21.88
N ALA A 161 8.04 1.18 21.55
CA ALA A 161 9.11 0.23 21.81
C ALA A 161 9.66 0.35 23.24
N ASN A 162 10.24 -0.73 23.76
CA ASN A 162 11.01 -0.70 24.99
C ASN A 162 12.26 0.19 24.80
N TRP A 163 12.94 0.55 25.88
CA TRP A 163 13.99 1.58 25.88
C TRP A 163 15.14 1.29 24.90
N ILE A 164 15.55 0.01 24.77
CA ILE A 164 16.65 -0.39 23.85
C ILE A 164 16.22 -0.18 22.39
N TRP A 165 15.07 -0.76 22.01
CA TRP A 165 14.54 -0.65 20.64
C TRP A 165 14.13 0.79 20.31
N ARG A 166 13.71 1.58 21.30
CA ARG A 166 13.42 3.02 21.12
C ARG A 166 14.65 3.77 20.63
N LEU A 167 15.83 3.49 21.21
CA LEU A 167 17.09 4.11 20.77
C LEU A 167 17.45 3.69 19.34
N VAL A 168 17.31 2.39 19.03
CA VAL A 168 17.58 1.85 17.70
C VAL A 168 16.65 2.49 16.66
N TYR A 169 15.35 2.54 16.94
CA TYR A 169 14.37 3.13 16.02
C TYR A 169 14.60 4.63 15.83
N LYS A 170 14.90 5.39 16.87
CA LYS A 170 15.21 6.82 16.76
C LYS A 170 16.47 7.07 15.93
N PHE A 171 17.52 6.29 16.19
CA PHE A 171 18.77 6.38 15.42
C PHE A 171 18.52 6.14 13.93
N GLU A 172 17.79 5.06 13.62
CA GLU A 172 17.49 4.71 12.23
C GLU A 172 16.52 5.71 11.58
N ALA A 173 15.56 6.27 12.34
CA ALA A 173 14.65 7.29 11.84
C ALA A 173 15.42 8.53 11.36
N ASN A 174 16.40 8.99 12.13
CA ASN A 174 17.23 10.15 11.75
C ASN A 174 18.05 9.85 10.48
N ARG A 175 18.58 8.62 10.35
CA ARG A 175 19.29 8.20 9.13
C ARG A 175 18.35 8.17 7.93
N LEU A 176 17.13 7.72 8.13
CA LEU A 176 16.10 7.68 7.08
C LEU A 176 15.72 9.09 6.63
N ILE A 177 15.51 10.03 7.55
CA ILE A 177 15.22 11.44 7.22
C ILE A 177 16.37 12.02 6.37
N SER A 178 17.63 11.84 6.81
CA SER A 178 18.79 12.31 6.04
C SER A 178 18.86 11.68 4.66
N TYR A 179 18.48 10.40 4.56
CA TYR A 179 18.49 9.67 3.29
C TYR A 179 17.33 10.10 2.36
N GLU A 180 16.14 10.33 2.92
CA GLU A 180 15.00 10.89 2.18
C GLU A 180 15.35 12.28 1.61
N ASN A 181 16.05 13.11 2.39
CA ASN A 181 16.59 14.41 1.94
C ASN A 181 17.59 14.25 0.78
N LYS A 182 18.52 13.30 0.89
CA LYS A 182 19.47 12.99 -0.20
C LYS A 182 18.71 12.62 -1.49
N VAL A 183 17.66 11.83 -1.37
CA VAL A 183 16.83 11.42 -2.52
C VAL A 183 16.16 12.64 -3.15
N LEU A 184 15.58 13.55 -2.34
CA LEU A 184 14.98 14.80 -2.84
C LEU A 184 15.99 15.66 -3.63
N LYS A 185 17.27 15.61 -3.28
CA LYS A 185 18.33 16.35 -3.99
C LYS A 185 18.76 15.69 -5.31
N SER A 186 18.64 14.36 -5.41
CA SER A 186 19.29 13.58 -6.48
C SER A 186 18.33 12.95 -7.49
N PHE A 187 17.04 13.01 -7.28
CA PHE A 187 16.01 12.48 -8.19
C PHE A 187 15.28 13.62 -8.90
N ASP A 188 14.63 13.30 -10.02
CA ASP A 188 13.96 14.26 -10.89
C ASP A 188 12.46 14.36 -10.60
N LYS A 189 11.80 13.23 -10.33
CA LYS A 189 10.37 13.16 -10.04
C LYS A 189 10.10 12.28 -8.82
N PHE A 190 9.07 12.65 -8.06
CA PHE A 190 8.75 12.06 -6.76
C PHE A 190 7.27 11.73 -6.68
N ILE A 191 6.97 10.50 -6.25
CA ILE A 191 5.61 9.99 -6.05
C ILE A 191 5.52 9.45 -4.62
N ILE A 192 4.36 9.62 -4.00
CA ILE A 192 4.07 9.09 -2.66
C ILE A 192 2.58 8.72 -2.57
N ILE A 193 2.25 7.81 -1.63
CA ILE A 193 0.89 7.27 -1.58
C ILE A 193 -0.13 8.22 -0.94
N SER A 194 0.28 9.08 0.00
CA SER A 194 -0.65 9.94 0.75
C SER A 194 -0.09 11.32 1.00
N ASP A 195 -1.00 12.27 1.22
CA ASP A 195 -0.64 13.65 1.56
C ASP A 195 0.02 13.74 2.96
N VAL A 196 -0.39 12.91 3.89
CA VAL A 196 0.20 12.85 5.24
C VAL A 196 1.69 12.52 5.15
N ASP A 197 2.03 11.49 4.37
CA ASP A 197 3.42 11.10 4.12
C ASP A 197 4.20 12.21 3.40
N ARG A 198 3.57 12.83 2.39
CA ARG A 198 4.16 13.95 1.64
C ARG A 198 4.53 15.09 2.58
N GLN A 199 3.57 15.52 3.38
CA GLN A 199 3.78 16.61 4.34
C GLN A 199 4.87 16.28 5.35
N PHE A 200 4.92 15.02 5.80
CA PHE A 200 5.95 14.57 6.73
C PHE A 200 7.35 14.71 6.10
N ILE A 201 7.54 14.21 4.88
CA ILE A 201 8.84 14.31 4.17
C ILE A 201 9.23 15.78 3.99
N LEU A 202 8.29 16.62 3.52
CA LEU A 202 8.59 18.05 3.25
C LEU A 202 8.88 18.84 4.52
N ARG A 203 8.22 18.55 5.65
CA ARG A 203 8.51 19.19 6.95
C ARG A 203 9.92 18.87 7.46
N HIS A 204 10.46 17.72 7.12
CA HIS A 204 11.80 17.29 7.54
C HIS A 204 12.84 17.52 6.44
N ALA A 205 12.43 18.12 5.32
CA ALA A 205 13.33 18.45 4.22
C ALA A 205 14.19 19.66 4.55
N ASP A 206 15.42 19.66 4.06
CA ASP A 206 16.30 20.83 4.13
C ASP A 206 15.63 22.02 3.42
N LEU A 207 15.86 23.25 3.90
CA LEU A 207 15.23 24.48 3.37
C LEU A 207 15.39 24.62 1.85
N GLU A 208 16.51 24.16 1.29
CA GLU A 208 16.82 24.26 -0.15
C GLU A 208 15.89 23.39 -1.01
N ILE A 209 15.30 22.33 -0.44
CA ILE A 209 14.50 21.34 -1.17
C ILE A 209 13.08 21.18 -0.61
N SER A 210 12.72 21.99 0.39
CA SER A 210 11.38 21.93 1.02
C SER A 210 10.25 22.30 0.05
N ASN A 211 10.56 22.96 -1.06
CA ASN A 211 9.61 23.33 -2.11
C ASN A 211 9.54 22.30 -3.28
N LYS A 212 10.23 21.18 -3.18
CA LYS A 212 10.15 20.12 -4.21
C LYS A 212 8.71 19.58 -4.30
N HIS A 213 8.28 19.36 -5.54
CA HIS A 213 6.96 18.84 -5.79
C HIS A 213 6.96 17.31 -5.70
N ILE A 214 6.17 16.77 -4.79
CA ILE A 214 5.95 15.32 -4.64
C ILE A 214 4.48 15.06 -5.01
N GLU A 215 4.25 14.26 -6.04
CA GLU A 215 2.90 13.91 -6.47
C GLU A 215 2.29 12.86 -5.54
N VAL A 216 1.07 13.12 -5.09
CA VAL A 216 0.31 12.15 -4.30
C VAL A 216 -0.51 11.27 -5.27
N ILE A 217 -0.08 10.02 -5.42
CA ILE A 217 -0.72 9.02 -6.27
C ILE A 217 -1.14 7.86 -5.36
N GLY A 218 -2.41 7.78 -5.02
CA GLY A 218 -2.96 6.72 -4.18
C GLY A 218 -2.96 5.36 -4.91
N ASN A 219 -3.37 4.32 -4.18
CA ASN A 219 -3.63 3.02 -4.81
C ASN A 219 -4.98 3.06 -5.51
N SER A 220 -5.07 2.41 -6.66
CA SER A 220 -6.34 2.18 -7.32
C SER A 220 -6.98 0.89 -6.82
N VAL A 221 -8.26 0.75 -7.05
CA VAL A 221 -8.99 -0.48 -6.77
C VAL A 221 -9.75 -0.92 -8.03
N ASP A 222 -9.86 -2.21 -8.23
CA ASP A 222 -10.70 -2.77 -9.28
C ASP A 222 -12.16 -2.46 -8.93
N PHE A 223 -12.82 -1.74 -9.80
CA PHE A 223 -14.17 -1.24 -9.59
C PHE A 223 -15.17 -2.12 -10.35
N ASP A 224 -16.11 -2.70 -9.60
CA ASP A 224 -17.22 -3.48 -10.16
C ASP A 224 -18.49 -2.66 -9.98
N ASP A 225 -19.14 -2.34 -11.09
CA ASP A 225 -20.36 -1.52 -11.08
C ASP A 225 -21.58 -2.24 -10.47
N GLN A 226 -21.49 -3.55 -10.26
CA GLN A 226 -22.59 -4.30 -9.64
C GLN A 226 -22.85 -3.79 -8.20
N LEU A 227 -24.10 -3.41 -7.93
CA LEU A 227 -24.51 -3.01 -6.59
C LEU A 227 -24.70 -4.25 -5.71
N ILE A 228 -24.02 -4.24 -4.58
CA ILE A 228 -24.30 -5.24 -3.55
C ILE A 228 -25.53 -4.79 -2.77
N ILE A 229 -26.51 -5.67 -2.67
CA ILE A 229 -27.66 -5.45 -1.80
C ILE A 229 -27.18 -5.69 -0.36
N PRO A 230 -27.29 -4.70 0.53
CA PRO A 230 -26.87 -4.89 1.92
C PRO A 230 -27.55 -6.09 2.56
N ASN A 231 -26.77 -6.91 3.20
CA ASN A 231 -27.25 -8.09 3.90
C ASN A 231 -27.86 -7.66 5.25
N ASP A 232 -28.97 -8.27 5.64
CA ASP A 232 -29.59 -8.06 6.95
C ASP A 232 -29.06 -9.04 8.01
N SER A 233 -27.92 -9.67 7.73
CA SER A 233 -27.21 -10.48 8.71
C SER A 233 -26.71 -9.62 9.89
N ARG A 234 -26.44 -10.24 11.00
CA ARG A 234 -25.80 -9.58 12.15
C ARG A 234 -24.28 -9.84 12.11
N ASN A 235 -23.68 -9.76 10.90
CA ASN A 235 -22.27 -10.05 10.68
C ASN A 235 -21.45 -8.76 10.59
N ILE A 236 -20.44 -8.67 11.44
CA ILE A 236 -19.35 -7.69 11.34
C ILE A 236 -18.16 -8.41 10.69
N VAL A 237 -17.48 -7.75 9.76
CA VAL A 237 -16.35 -8.35 9.06
C VAL A 237 -15.13 -7.43 9.12
N PHE A 238 -13.95 -8.02 9.41
CA PHE A 238 -12.64 -7.42 9.23
C PHE A 238 -11.86 -8.28 8.24
N VAL A 239 -11.24 -7.66 7.24
CA VAL A 239 -10.38 -8.36 6.27
C VAL A 239 -8.94 -7.86 6.39
N GLY A 240 -7.97 -8.77 6.50
CA GLY A 240 -6.55 -8.40 6.51
C GLY A 240 -5.64 -9.53 6.96
N SER A 241 -4.39 -9.48 6.53
CA SER A 241 -3.41 -10.48 6.95
C SER A 241 -3.18 -10.42 8.47
N MET A 242 -3.36 -11.53 9.15
CA MET A 242 -3.20 -11.65 10.62
C MET A 242 -1.73 -11.91 11.03
N PHE A 243 -0.80 -11.68 10.10
CA PHE A 243 0.64 -11.62 10.36
C PHE A 243 1.11 -10.15 10.54
N TYR A 244 0.31 -9.18 10.07
CA TYR A 244 0.64 -7.76 10.11
C TYR A 244 0.19 -7.19 11.47
N GLU A 245 1.15 -6.73 12.27
CA GLU A 245 0.93 -6.31 13.67
C GLU A 245 -0.21 -5.28 13.84
N PRO A 246 -0.34 -4.22 13.00
CA PRO A 246 -1.47 -3.31 13.14
C PRO A 246 -2.85 -3.98 12.99
N ASN A 247 -2.97 -5.02 12.15
CA ASN A 247 -4.23 -5.78 12.03
C ASN A 247 -4.50 -6.60 13.30
N ILE A 248 -3.44 -7.21 13.86
CA ILE A 248 -3.55 -7.98 15.13
C ILE A 248 -4.05 -7.05 16.24
N VAL A 249 -3.45 -5.86 16.36
CA VAL A 249 -3.84 -4.86 17.36
C VAL A 249 -5.30 -4.45 17.13
N ALA A 250 -5.69 -4.18 15.88
CA ALA A 250 -7.05 -3.75 15.52
C ALA A 250 -8.10 -4.77 15.98
N VAL A 251 -7.94 -6.04 15.56
CA VAL A 251 -8.95 -7.07 15.89
C VAL A 251 -8.94 -7.42 17.38
N THR A 252 -7.76 -7.44 18.03
CA THR A 252 -7.66 -7.71 19.47
C THR A 252 -8.33 -6.61 20.29
N THR A 253 -8.09 -5.35 19.94
CA THR A 253 -8.72 -4.20 20.62
C THR A 253 -10.22 -4.22 20.41
N PHE A 254 -10.68 -4.47 19.18
CA PHE A 254 -12.12 -4.56 18.88
C PHE A 254 -12.80 -5.65 19.71
N VAL A 255 -12.25 -6.86 19.72
CA VAL A 255 -12.82 -8.00 20.48
C VAL A 255 -12.83 -7.72 21.99
N ARG A 256 -11.79 -7.03 22.48
CA ARG A 256 -11.64 -6.79 23.93
C ARG A 256 -12.53 -5.64 24.44
N TYR A 257 -12.70 -4.59 23.64
CA TYR A 257 -13.31 -3.34 24.15
C TYR A 257 -14.60 -2.92 23.44
N VAL A 258 -14.80 -3.29 22.16
CA VAL A 258 -15.97 -2.86 21.38
C VAL A 258 -17.02 -3.98 21.29
N LEU A 259 -16.60 -5.18 20.95
CA LEU A 259 -17.52 -6.30 20.76
C LEU A 259 -18.36 -6.59 22.02
N PRO A 260 -17.83 -6.56 23.24
CA PRO A 260 -18.67 -6.77 24.44
C PRO A 260 -19.79 -5.74 24.57
N LEU A 261 -19.55 -4.46 24.21
CA LEU A 261 -20.56 -3.41 24.24
C LEU A 261 -21.69 -3.71 23.23
N ILE A 262 -21.31 -4.21 22.06
CA ILE A 262 -22.27 -4.63 21.01
C ILE A 262 -23.12 -5.82 21.51
N LEU A 263 -22.46 -6.84 22.08
CA LEU A 263 -23.14 -8.07 22.53
C LEU A 263 -24.10 -7.84 23.69
N LEU A 264 -23.89 -6.80 24.51
CA LEU A 264 -24.85 -6.37 25.53
C LEU A 264 -26.18 -5.89 24.92
N LEU A 265 -26.13 -5.34 23.71
CA LEU A 265 -27.29 -4.81 23.00
C LEU A 265 -27.87 -5.85 22.04
N ASP A 266 -27.06 -6.69 21.44
CA ASP A 266 -27.49 -7.71 20.48
C ASP A 266 -26.54 -8.93 20.51
N SER A 267 -26.96 -9.97 21.20
CA SER A 267 -26.21 -11.22 21.35
C SER A 267 -26.18 -12.09 20.08
N SER A 268 -26.94 -11.73 19.04
CA SER A 268 -26.92 -12.47 17.77
C SER A 268 -25.74 -12.11 16.87
N VAL A 269 -25.00 -11.05 17.19
CA VAL A 269 -23.90 -10.53 16.38
C VAL A 269 -22.74 -11.54 16.28
N ARG A 270 -22.18 -11.66 15.09
CA ARG A 270 -20.97 -12.45 14.79
C ARG A 270 -19.90 -11.56 14.19
N PHE A 271 -18.66 -11.70 14.67
CA PHE A 271 -17.49 -10.98 14.14
C PHE A 271 -16.59 -11.95 13.39
N TYR A 272 -16.41 -11.72 12.11
CA TYR A 272 -15.56 -12.52 11.23
C TYR A 272 -14.21 -11.83 11.04
N ILE A 273 -13.14 -12.50 11.44
CA ILE A 273 -11.76 -12.09 11.21
C ILE A 273 -11.24 -12.90 10.01
N VAL A 274 -11.21 -12.26 8.84
CA VAL A 274 -10.91 -12.90 7.56
C VAL A 274 -9.48 -12.57 7.15
N GLY A 275 -8.63 -13.59 7.05
CA GLY A 275 -7.27 -13.37 6.56
C GLY A 275 -6.25 -14.40 6.96
N SER A 276 -5.18 -14.43 6.18
CA SER A 276 -4.12 -15.44 6.29
C SER A 276 -3.27 -15.30 7.55
N ARG A 277 -2.66 -16.43 7.93
CA ARG A 277 -1.63 -16.53 8.97
C ARG A 277 -2.03 -15.94 10.32
N PRO A 278 -3.18 -16.38 10.90
CA PRO A 278 -3.55 -15.88 12.23
C PRO A 278 -2.49 -16.30 13.27
N SER A 279 -2.02 -15.32 14.01
CA SER A 279 -1.09 -15.55 15.12
C SER A 279 -1.80 -16.30 16.26
N ALA A 280 -1.03 -16.90 17.15
CA ALA A 280 -1.59 -17.59 18.33
C ALA A 280 -2.45 -16.64 19.19
N SER A 281 -2.08 -15.36 19.25
CA SER A 281 -2.87 -14.36 19.99
C SER A 281 -4.24 -14.12 19.34
N VAL A 282 -4.28 -14.08 18.01
CA VAL A 282 -5.55 -13.94 17.25
C VAL A 282 -6.38 -15.22 17.41
N CYS A 283 -5.77 -16.41 17.25
CA CYS A 283 -6.49 -17.69 17.37
C CYS A 283 -7.20 -17.83 18.72
N ARG A 284 -6.62 -17.29 19.80
CA ARG A 284 -7.22 -17.31 21.15
C ARG A 284 -8.46 -16.40 21.30
N LEU A 285 -8.75 -15.54 20.33
CA LEU A 285 -9.95 -14.70 20.32
C LEU A 285 -11.20 -15.48 19.90
N ALA A 286 -11.01 -16.66 19.29
CA ALA A 286 -12.13 -17.45 18.76
C ALA A 286 -13.15 -17.79 19.85
N SER A 287 -14.44 -17.61 19.53
CA SER A 287 -15.58 -17.88 20.43
C SER A 287 -16.84 -18.10 19.58
N GLU A 288 -17.98 -18.30 20.22
CA GLU A 288 -19.26 -18.40 19.49
C GLU A 288 -19.59 -17.10 18.73
N HIS A 289 -19.03 -15.96 19.14
CA HIS A 289 -19.24 -14.66 18.50
C HIS A 289 -18.07 -14.22 17.63
N VAL A 290 -16.89 -14.87 17.69
CA VAL A 290 -15.68 -14.50 16.94
C VAL A 290 -15.21 -15.66 16.08
N ILE A 291 -15.37 -15.52 14.78
CA ILE A 291 -15.03 -16.54 13.80
C ILE A 291 -13.73 -16.12 13.07
N ILE A 292 -12.69 -16.96 13.16
CA ILE A 292 -11.41 -16.73 12.50
C ILE A 292 -11.31 -17.70 11.32
N THR A 293 -11.35 -17.14 10.11
CA THR A 293 -11.41 -17.99 8.89
C THR A 293 -10.04 -18.56 8.48
N GLY A 294 -8.94 -17.88 8.83
CA GLY A 294 -7.66 -18.15 8.20
C GLY A 294 -7.67 -17.66 6.74
N PHE A 295 -6.81 -18.24 5.91
CA PHE A 295 -6.74 -17.91 4.49
C PHE A 295 -8.06 -18.28 3.79
N VAL A 296 -8.53 -17.39 2.94
CA VAL A 296 -9.70 -17.62 2.07
C VAL A 296 -9.32 -17.18 0.65
N ASP A 297 -9.84 -17.89 -0.34
CA ASP A 297 -9.56 -17.57 -1.75
C ASP A 297 -10.24 -16.27 -2.18
N ASP A 298 -11.44 -15.99 -1.66
CA ASP A 298 -12.20 -14.79 -2.00
C ASP A 298 -12.69 -14.06 -0.74
N PRO A 299 -11.95 -13.08 -0.25
CA PRO A 299 -12.41 -12.24 0.87
C PRO A 299 -13.67 -11.45 0.56
N LYS A 300 -13.95 -11.14 -0.72
CA LYS A 300 -15.16 -10.39 -1.12
C LYS A 300 -16.44 -11.14 -0.76
N PHE A 301 -16.39 -12.48 -0.72
CA PHE A 301 -17.52 -13.29 -0.26
C PHE A 301 -17.98 -12.88 1.16
N TYR A 302 -17.03 -12.65 2.06
CA TYR A 302 -17.32 -12.23 3.43
C TYR A 302 -17.77 -10.77 3.50
N LEU A 303 -17.14 -9.90 2.72
CA LEU A 303 -17.54 -8.49 2.63
C LEU A 303 -18.99 -8.36 2.15
N LYS A 304 -19.38 -9.15 1.16
CA LYS A 304 -20.77 -9.17 0.64
C LYS A 304 -21.80 -9.65 1.67
N LYS A 305 -21.37 -10.45 2.66
CA LYS A 305 -22.22 -10.97 3.73
C LYS A 305 -22.21 -10.10 4.99
N ALA A 306 -21.42 -9.03 5.01
CA ALA A 306 -21.32 -8.13 6.15
C ALA A 306 -22.50 -7.16 6.18
N SER A 307 -23.10 -6.95 7.35
CA SER A 307 -23.92 -5.77 7.59
C SER A 307 -23.02 -4.54 7.76
N VAL A 308 -21.89 -4.73 8.46
CA VAL A 308 -20.91 -3.66 8.70
C VAL A 308 -19.51 -4.23 8.54
N VAL A 309 -18.66 -3.51 7.82
CA VAL A 309 -17.22 -3.79 7.77
C VAL A 309 -16.52 -2.87 8.78
N VAL A 310 -15.70 -3.44 9.66
CA VAL A 310 -14.96 -2.63 10.64
C VAL A 310 -13.47 -2.66 10.30
N VAL A 311 -12.84 -1.49 10.36
CA VAL A 311 -11.38 -1.37 10.16
C VAL A 311 -10.83 -0.48 11.28
N PRO A 312 -10.83 -0.95 12.54
CA PRO A 312 -10.55 -0.13 13.72
C PRO A 312 -9.04 -0.03 13.96
N MET A 313 -8.33 0.68 13.10
CA MET A 313 -6.86 0.78 13.15
C MET A 313 -6.42 1.73 14.28
N TYR A 314 -5.54 1.27 15.15
CA TYR A 314 -4.92 2.05 16.23
C TYR A 314 -3.42 2.27 16.00
N SER A 315 -2.92 1.77 14.88
CA SER A 315 -1.54 1.94 14.40
C SER A 315 -1.48 1.56 12.92
N GLY A 316 -0.37 1.86 12.30
CA GLY A 316 -0.18 1.69 10.87
C GLY A 316 -0.23 3.05 10.19
N ALA A 317 0.41 3.16 9.06
CA ALA A 317 0.45 4.39 8.27
C ALA A 317 -0.13 4.15 6.88
N GLY A 318 -0.43 5.23 6.20
CA GLY A 318 -0.83 5.22 4.80
C GLY A 318 -2.25 4.74 4.54
N VAL A 319 -2.53 4.53 3.28
CA VAL A 319 -3.87 4.17 2.80
C VAL A 319 -4.23 2.73 3.20
N GLN A 320 -5.38 2.55 3.80
CA GLN A 320 -5.88 1.22 4.20
C GLN A 320 -6.65 0.58 3.03
N ASN A 321 -5.96 -0.23 2.21
CA ASN A 321 -6.56 -0.88 1.04
C ASN A 321 -7.86 -1.63 1.38
N LYS A 322 -7.94 -2.25 2.56
CA LYS A 322 -9.12 -2.99 3.01
C LYS A 322 -10.37 -2.09 3.13
N ILE A 323 -10.18 -0.79 3.42
CA ILE A 323 -11.27 0.19 3.42
C ILE A 323 -11.71 0.46 1.97
N ILE A 324 -10.75 0.74 1.09
CA ILE A 324 -11.00 1.04 -0.32
C ILE A 324 -11.72 -0.15 -0.98
N GLU A 325 -11.24 -1.38 -0.72
CA GLU A 325 -11.85 -2.61 -1.25
C GLU A 325 -13.29 -2.79 -0.75
N ALA A 326 -13.55 -2.58 0.54
CA ALA A 326 -14.90 -2.68 1.08
C ALA A 326 -15.83 -1.61 0.49
N MET A 327 -15.34 -0.37 0.39
CA MET A 327 -16.12 0.74 -0.17
C MET A 327 -16.39 0.53 -1.67
N SER A 328 -15.45 -0.05 -2.43
CA SER A 328 -15.60 -0.26 -3.89
C SER A 328 -16.79 -1.19 -4.22
N ILE A 329 -17.14 -2.07 -3.31
CA ILE A 329 -18.29 -2.98 -3.48
C ILE A 329 -19.53 -2.49 -2.72
N GLY A 330 -19.48 -1.29 -2.14
CA GLY A 330 -20.63 -0.66 -1.49
C GLY A 330 -20.87 -1.08 -0.04
N CYS A 331 -19.88 -1.62 0.65
CA CYS A 331 -19.99 -1.93 2.07
C CYS A 331 -20.04 -0.66 2.92
N CYS A 332 -20.81 -0.70 4.00
CA CYS A 332 -20.80 0.33 5.01
C CYS A 332 -19.62 0.07 5.96
N VAL A 333 -18.68 1.02 6.02
CA VAL A 333 -17.42 0.86 6.77
C VAL A 333 -17.43 1.74 8.02
N VAL A 334 -17.01 1.18 9.15
CA VAL A 334 -16.71 1.90 10.39
C VAL A 334 -15.22 1.77 10.68
N THR A 335 -14.54 2.90 10.86
CA THR A 335 -13.09 2.95 11.07
C THR A 335 -12.72 3.96 12.14
N THR A 336 -11.43 4.11 12.42
CA THR A 336 -10.88 5.13 13.31
C THR A 336 -10.29 6.28 12.48
N GLU A 337 -9.89 7.36 13.14
CA GLU A 337 -9.18 8.47 12.50
C GLU A 337 -7.92 7.97 11.78
N ILE A 338 -7.13 7.09 12.42
CA ILE A 338 -5.94 6.49 11.81
C ILE A 338 -6.30 5.67 10.57
N GLY A 339 -7.41 4.93 10.62
CA GLY A 339 -7.84 4.12 9.47
C GLY A 339 -8.26 4.97 8.27
N ALA A 340 -8.84 6.15 8.52
CA ALA A 340 -9.32 7.05 7.48
C ALA A 340 -8.24 8.03 6.96
N GLU A 341 -7.11 8.16 7.66
CA GLU A 341 -6.09 9.20 7.45
C GLU A 341 -5.58 9.29 6.00
N GLY A 342 -5.52 8.17 5.29
CA GLY A 342 -5.01 8.12 3.91
C GLY A 342 -6.06 8.36 2.82
N LEU A 343 -7.30 8.71 3.18
CA LEU A 343 -8.42 8.87 2.23
C LEU A 343 -8.75 10.34 2.03
N GLU A 344 -8.18 10.95 1.01
CA GLU A 344 -8.35 12.38 0.71
C GLU A 344 -9.81 12.70 0.34
N GLY A 345 -10.39 13.67 1.04
CA GLY A 345 -11.77 14.11 0.79
C GLY A 345 -12.85 13.20 1.34
N ILE A 346 -12.50 12.20 2.15
CA ILE A 346 -13.48 11.34 2.81
C ILE A 346 -14.30 12.15 3.82
N VAL A 347 -15.60 11.89 3.91
CA VAL A 347 -16.50 12.63 4.81
C VAL A 347 -17.19 11.65 5.76
N ASP A 348 -17.00 11.91 7.08
CA ASP A 348 -17.64 11.13 8.15
C ASP A 348 -19.19 11.26 8.07
N GLY A 349 -19.87 10.13 8.17
CA GLY A 349 -21.34 10.06 8.12
C GLY A 349 -21.91 10.16 6.71
N GLU A 350 -21.07 10.33 5.70
CA GLU A 350 -21.49 10.36 4.29
C GLU A 350 -20.90 9.17 3.51
N HIS A 351 -19.57 9.02 3.52
CA HIS A 351 -18.89 7.95 2.80
C HIS A 351 -18.53 6.77 3.71
N ILE A 352 -18.31 7.05 5.00
CA ILE A 352 -17.73 6.14 5.98
C ILE A 352 -18.12 6.65 7.37
N PHE A 353 -18.03 5.82 8.41
CA PHE A 353 -18.14 6.30 9.79
C PHE A 353 -16.76 6.24 10.47
N ILE A 354 -16.33 7.38 11.05
CA ILE A 354 -15.05 7.52 11.73
C ILE A 354 -15.29 7.61 13.24
N ARG A 355 -14.96 6.54 13.97
CA ARG A 355 -15.25 6.39 15.41
C ARG A 355 -14.02 5.81 16.11
N THR A 356 -13.29 6.63 16.85
CA THR A 356 -12.12 6.18 17.63
C THR A 356 -12.52 5.75 19.05
N ASP A 357 -13.58 6.36 19.61
CA ASP A 357 -14.13 5.99 20.91
C ASP A 357 -14.88 4.66 20.83
N PHE A 358 -14.65 3.77 21.78
CA PHE A 358 -15.20 2.40 21.76
C PHE A 358 -16.72 2.36 21.86
N GLN A 359 -17.30 3.21 22.73
CA GLN A 359 -18.76 3.26 22.91
C GLN A 359 -19.43 3.82 21.64
N LYS A 360 -18.91 4.94 21.12
CA LYS A 360 -19.43 5.53 19.87
C LYS A 360 -19.31 4.56 18.69
N MET A 361 -18.24 3.76 18.64
CA MET A 361 -18.07 2.73 17.61
C MET A 361 -19.16 1.67 17.75
N ALA A 362 -19.36 1.14 18.96
CA ALA A 362 -20.39 0.13 19.23
C ALA A 362 -21.80 0.65 18.87
N ASP A 363 -22.15 1.85 19.35
CA ASP A 363 -23.44 2.49 19.09
C ASP A 363 -23.69 2.70 17.58
N THR A 364 -22.63 3.13 16.86
CA THR A 364 -22.70 3.32 15.40
C THR A 364 -22.94 1.99 14.69
N ILE A 365 -22.24 0.93 15.11
CA ILE A 365 -22.39 -0.41 14.50
C ILE A 365 -23.83 -0.94 14.72
N ILE A 366 -24.37 -0.85 15.94
CA ILE A 366 -25.76 -1.28 16.23
C ILE A 366 -26.74 -0.46 15.39
N LYS A 367 -26.61 0.86 15.36
CA LYS A 367 -27.46 1.73 14.54
C LYS A 367 -27.45 1.29 13.07
N LEU A 368 -26.25 1.00 12.54
CA LEU A 368 -26.11 0.55 11.15
C LEU A 368 -26.77 -0.82 10.94
N MET A 369 -26.67 -1.73 11.90
CA MET A 369 -27.30 -3.05 11.80
C MET A 369 -28.84 -2.95 11.78
N ASP A 370 -29.39 -1.99 12.52
CA ASP A 370 -30.83 -1.80 12.64
C ASP A 370 -31.41 -0.96 11.50
N ASP A 371 -30.60 -0.17 10.81
CA ASP A 371 -31.07 0.75 9.75
C ASP A 371 -30.49 0.35 8.38
N ARG A 372 -31.22 -0.52 7.68
CA ARG A 372 -30.87 -0.96 6.33
C ARG A 372 -30.79 0.21 5.34
N SER A 373 -31.72 1.17 5.43
CA SER A 373 -31.77 2.33 4.54
C SER A 373 -30.50 3.18 4.69
N LEU A 374 -30.05 3.37 5.92
CA LEU A 374 -28.79 4.08 6.20
C LEU A 374 -27.59 3.32 5.60
N ARG A 375 -27.53 1.98 5.78
CA ARG A 375 -26.44 1.18 5.18
C ARG A 375 -26.42 1.33 3.67
N GLU A 376 -27.58 1.25 3.00
CA GLU A 376 -27.68 1.42 1.54
C GLU A 376 -27.21 2.79 1.10
N LYS A 377 -27.63 3.84 1.81
CA LYS A 377 -27.24 5.23 1.52
C LYS A 377 -25.71 5.38 1.61
N ILE A 378 -25.14 4.97 2.75
CA ILE A 378 -23.69 5.10 2.99
C ILE A 378 -22.89 4.23 1.99
N GLY A 379 -23.34 3.00 1.75
CA GLY A 379 -22.67 2.11 0.77
C GLY A 379 -22.66 2.69 -0.64
N LYS A 380 -23.76 3.30 -1.08
CA LYS A 380 -23.83 3.99 -2.38
C LYS A 380 -22.88 5.18 -2.44
N GLN A 381 -22.83 6.00 -1.39
CA GLN A 381 -21.93 7.15 -1.33
C GLN A 381 -20.45 6.71 -1.26
N ALA A 382 -20.15 5.65 -0.48
CA ALA A 382 -18.83 5.05 -0.42
C ALA A 382 -18.37 4.59 -1.82
N LYS A 383 -19.24 3.85 -2.52
CA LYS A 383 -18.96 3.34 -3.87
C LYS A 383 -18.77 4.49 -4.85
N LYS A 384 -19.57 5.54 -4.76
CA LYS A 384 -19.44 6.74 -5.59
C LYS A 384 -18.10 7.43 -5.33
N TYR A 385 -17.72 7.62 -4.07
CA TYR A 385 -16.40 8.18 -3.72
C TYR A 385 -15.26 7.39 -4.40
N ILE A 386 -15.32 6.05 -4.37
CA ILE A 386 -14.32 5.21 -5.02
C ILE A 386 -14.34 5.42 -6.55
N ALA A 387 -15.53 5.43 -7.16
CA ALA A 387 -15.67 5.64 -8.61
C ALA A 387 -15.08 6.99 -9.06
N ASP A 388 -15.30 8.02 -8.27
CA ASP A 388 -14.88 9.40 -8.59
C ASP A 388 -13.39 9.65 -8.31
N ASN A 389 -12.73 8.83 -7.45
CA ASN A 389 -11.39 9.18 -6.95
C ASN A 389 -10.33 8.08 -7.08
N LEU A 390 -10.71 6.78 -7.03
CA LEU A 390 -9.75 5.70 -6.81
C LEU A 390 -9.83 4.55 -7.83
N THR A 391 -10.54 4.74 -8.95
CA THR A 391 -10.50 3.76 -10.06
C THR A 391 -9.12 3.81 -10.74
N PHE A 392 -8.77 2.73 -11.44
CA PHE A 392 -7.50 2.67 -12.18
C PHE A 392 -7.36 3.85 -13.14
N ASP A 393 -8.41 4.15 -13.90
CA ASP A 393 -8.36 5.24 -14.90
C ASP A 393 -8.14 6.60 -14.25
N HIS A 394 -8.83 6.86 -13.13
CA HIS A 394 -8.68 8.13 -12.40
C HIS A 394 -7.26 8.29 -11.84
N ILE A 395 -6.73 7.24 -11.22
CA ILE A 395 -5.36 7.25 -10.67
C ILE A 395 -4.33 7.32 -11.80
N TYR A 396 -4.56 6.61 -12.91
CA TYR A 396 -3.67 6.65 -14.08
C TYR A 396 -3.62 8.05 -14.70
N ASP A 397 -4.76 8.77 -14.77
CA ASP A 397 -4.80 10.14 -15.27
C ASP A 397 -3.97 11.10 -14.39
N LYS A 398 -3.94 10.89 -13.09
CA LYS A 398 -3.03 11.62 -12.19
C LYS A 398 -1.58 11.20 -12.42
N PHE A 399 -1.34 9.90 -12.52
CA PHE A 399 0.00 9.31 -12.66
C PHE A 399 0.72 9.79 -13.92
N LYS A 400 0.04 9.80 -15.07
CA LYS A 400 0.68 10.18 -16.33
C LYS A 400 1.15 11.66 -16.36
N LYS A 401 0.54 12.54 -15.53
CA LYS A 401 0.96 13.95 -15.42
C LYS A 401 2.38 14.09 -14.89
N VAL A 402 2.84 13.12 -14.09
CA VAL A 402 4.22 13.09 -13.57
C VAL A 402 5.24 13.15 -14.70
N PHE A 403 4.87 12.64 -15.90
CA PHE A 403 5.76 12.47 -17.04
C PHE A 403 5.64 13.55 -18.11
N TYR A 404 4.65 14.47 -18.03
CA TYR A 404 4.43 15.48 -19.06
C TYR A 404 5.62 16.43 -19.28
N ASP A 405 6.37 16.71 -18.24
CA ASP A 405 7.52 17.65 -18.30
C ASP A 405 8.84 16.98 -18.73
N PHE A 406 8.79 15.70 -19.11
CA PHE A 406 9.98 14.99 -19.59
C PHE A 406 10.12 15.02 -21.12
N ASP A 407 9.13 15.58 -21.86
CA ASP A 407 9.13 15.64 -23.34
C ASP A 407 9.75 16.94 -23.88
#